data_800c470bf5c08843a1b2b74158897095
#
_entry.id   800c470bf5c08843a1b2b74158897095
#
_cell.length_a   1.000
_cell.length_b   1.000
_cell.length_c   1.000
_cell.angle_alpha   90.00
_cell.angle_beta   90.00
_cell.angle_gamma   90.00
#
_symmetry.space_group_name_H-M   'P 1'
#
loop_
_entity.id
_entity.type
_entity.pdbx_description
1 polymer ?
#
loop_
_entity_poly.entity_id
_entity_poly.type
_entity_poly.pdbx_seq_one_letter_code
_entity_poly.pdbx_strand_id
1 'polypeptide(L)'
;MSTQPPAILALEDGRTFRGRSWASHGEVCGEIVFNTSMTGYQEILTDPSYAGQIVCMTYPLIGNYGVNQEDSESGRPWVEGFVVREASRITSNWRAEESLADYLRRWNIVALEGIDTRALVRHIRDKGAMRACLSAIDLNEASLIEKARQSPPMENRELASVVTTSEPYDFPADRAERFHVVCFDFGVKRNSLKELAQRGVRTTVVPSSTAAAEVLAMKPDGVFLSNGPGDPASMNSEVEEIKQLVTATVPIFGICFGHQLLGRAFGAKTFKLTFGHRGGNQPVKEVAGQGVEITAHNHGFAVEASSLPSEVEVTHLNLNDQCVEGMRHRTLPIISVQYHPEAAPGPHDAEHHFTRFIKLMEANKVKV
;
A
#
# COMPACT_ATOMS: atom_id res chain seq x y z
N MET A 1 9.77 10.08 36.54
CA MET A 1 9.76 9.44 35.21
C MET A 1 8.50 8.59 35.14
N SER A 2 7.52 8.93 34.32
CA SER A 2 6.34 8.08 34.13
C SER A 2 6.80 6.77 33.51
N THR A 3 6.61 5.66 34.21
CA THR A 3 6.93 4.34 33.68
C THR A 3 5.86 3.99 32.64
N GLN A 4 6.25 3.92 31.38
CA GLN A 4 5.36 3.44 30.32
C GLN A 4 4.78 2.07 30.69
N PRO A 5 3.47 1.82 30.48
CA PRO A 5 2.85 0.55 30.84
C PRO A 5 3.42 -0.61 30.00
N PRO A 6 3.48 -1.82 30.57
CA PRO A 6 3.89 -3.00 29.82
C PRO A 6 2.91 -3.27 28.67
N ALA A 7 3.43 -3.87 27.60
CA ALA A 7 2.62 -4.33 26.48
C ALA A 7 3.23 -5.61 25.87
N ILE A 8 2.40 -6.42 25.21
CA ILE A 8 2.80 -7.69 24.62
C ILE A 8 2.30 -7.74 23.18
N LEU A 9 3.17 -8.18 22.29
CA LEU A 9 2.82 -8.67 20.95
C LEU A 9 2.86 -10.19 21.00
N ALA A 10 1.74 -10.86 20.72
CA ALA A 10 1.64 -12.32 20.64
C ALA A 10 1.30 -12.74 19.22
N LEU A 11 2.02 -13.73 18.69
CA LEU A 11 1.83 -14.29 17.36
C LEU A 11 0.98 -15.57 17.45
N GLU A 12 0.25 -15.88 16.40
CA GLU A 12 -0.62 -17.07 16.34
C GLU A 12 0.13 -18.41 16.49
N ASP A 13 1.43 -18.44 16.18
CA ASP A 13 2.27 -19.62 16.33
C ASP A 13 2.77 -19.85 17.79
N GLY A 14 2.44 -18.92 18.69
CA GLY A 14 2.76 -18.99 20.11
C GLY A 14 3.96 -18.15 20.54
N ARG A 15 4.67 -17.51 19.61
CA ARG A 15 5.78 -16.63 19.96
C ARG A 15 5.27 -15.30 20.51
N THR A 16 5.92 -14.80 21.57
CA THR A 16 5.55 -13.53 22.21
C THR A 16 6.75 -12.60 22.34
N PHE A 17 6.47 -11.28 22.36
CA PHE A 17 7.46 -10.22 22.55
C PHE A 17 6.93 -9.25 23.60
N ARG A 18 7.67 -9.09 24.70
CA ARG A 18 7.32 -8.18 25.80
C ARG A 18 8.07 -6.86 25.65
N GLY A 19 7.35 -5.76 25.72
CA GLY A 19 7.87 -4.40 25.64
C GLY A 19 7.03 -3.44 26.46
N ARG A 20 6.91 -2.20 25.97
CA ARG A 20 6.15 -1.13 26.62
C ARG A 20 5.26 -0.42 25.60
N SER A 21 4.07 0.00 26.03
CA SER A 21 3.23 0.88 25.25
C SER A 21 3.75 2.32 25.37
N TRP A 22 3.91 3.01 24.24
CA TRP A 22 4.41 4.38 24.20
C TRP A 22 3.45 5.41 23.58
N ALA A 23 2.30 4.92 23.08
CA ALA A 23 1.25 5.77 22.52
C ALA A 23 -0.10 5.47 23.19
N SER A 24 -1.11 4.98 22.43
CA SER A 24 -2.40 4.66 22.99
C SER A 24 -2.41 3.36 23.79
N HIS A 25 -3.28 3.31 24.79
CA HIS A 25 -3.49 2.16 25.64
C HIS A 25 -4.68 1.38 25.11
N GLY A 26 -4.50 0.12 24.72
CA GLY A 26 -5.55 -0.66 24.08
C GLY A 26 -5.08 -2.04 23.65
N GLU A 27 -5.92 -2.70 22.83
CA GLU A 27 -5.66 -4.01 22.25
C GLU A 27 -6.15 -4.03 20.81
N VAL A 28 -5.33 -4.60 19.91
CA VAL A 28 -5.64 -4.75 18.49
C VAL A 28 -5.09 -6.07 17.98
N CYS A 29 -5.76 -6.68 17.01
CA CYS A 29 -5.27 -7.85 16.29
C CYS A 29 -5.25 -7.58 14.78
N GLY A 30 -4.27 -8.14 14.09
CA GLY A 30 -4.07 -7.98 12.65
C GLY A 30 -2.91 -8.82 12.14
N GLU A 31 -2.64 -8.76 10.84
CA GLU A 31 -1.48 -9.42 10.29
C GLU A 31 -0.21 -8.62 10.65
N ILE A 32 0.77 -9.28 11.32
CA ILE A 32 2.05 -8.63 11.59
C ILE A 32 2.93 -8.64 10.35
N VAL A 33 3.38 -7.45 9.97
CA VAL A 33 4.27 -7.24 8.83
C VAL A 33 5.44 -6.33 9.23
N PHE A 34 6.49 -6.27 8.42
CA PHE A 34 7.60 -5.36 8.66
C PHE A 34 7.87 -4.46 7.46
N ASN A 35 8.38 -3.27 7.70
CA ASN A 35 8.82 -2.34 6.66
C ASN A 35 10.30 -2.00 6.85
N THR A 36 11.08 -2.03 5.76
CA THR A 36 12.53 -1.83 5.75
C THR A 36 12.97 -0.40 5.45
N SER A 37 12.05 0.55 5.28
CA SER A 37 12.36 1.96 5.06
C SER A 37 13.04 2.56 6.29
N MET A 38 14.04 3.42 6.06
CA MET A 38 14.75 4.10 7.14
C MET A 38 14.04 5.38 7.59
N THR A 39 13.20 5.94 6.72
CA THR A 39 12.42 7.18 6.92
C THR A 39 11.01 6.97 6.36
N GLY A 40 10.12 7.96 6.54
CA GLY A 40 8.77 7.92 5.97
C GLY A 40 7.78 7.14 6.83
N TYR A 41 7.97 7.13 8.14
CA TYR A 41 7.03 6.42 9.02
C TYR A 41 5.62 7.02 9.02
N GLN A 42 5.46 8.32 8.76
CA GLN A 42 4.14 8.95 8.68
C GLN A 42 3.41 8.53 7.40
N GLU A 43 4.11 8.49 6.28
CA GLU A 43 3.59 8.00 5.00
C GLU A 43 3.18 6.53 5.14
N ILE A 44 4.00 5.70 5.80
CA ILE A 44 3.67 4.29 6.10
C ILE A 44 2.42 4.18 6.97
N LEU A 45 2.30 4.98 8.03
CA LEU A 45 1.14 4.97 8.92
C LEU A 45 -0.16 5.36 8.19
N THR A 46 -0.06 6.29 7.25
CA THR A 46 -1.21 6.87 6.53
C THR A 46 -1.50 6.24 5.17
N ASP A 47 -0.70 5.26 4.74
CA ASP A 47 -0.97 4.46 3.53
C ASP A 47 -2.13 3.49 3.79
N PRO A 48 -3.27 3.63 3.07
CA PRO A 48 -4.43 2.76 3.26
C PRO A 48 -4.15 1.29 3.01
N SER A 49 -3.12 0.95 2.24
CA SER A 49 -2.72 -0.43 1.97
C SER A 49 -2.30 -1.21 3.23
N TYR A 50 -2.08 -0.53 4.38
CA TYR A 50 -1.81 -1.19 5.66
C TYR A 50 -3.06 -1.51 6.49
N ALA A 51 -4.27 -1.24 6.01
CA ALA A 51 -5.49 -1.61 6.75
C ALA A 51 -5.50 -3.12 7.06
N GLY A 52 -5.82 -3.45 8.31
CA GLY A 52 -5.78 -4.82 8.83
C GLY A 52 -4.40 -5.32 9.28
N GLN A 53 -3.36 -4.48 9.26
CA GLN A 53 -1.98 -4.89 9.55
C GLN A 53 -1.39 -4.15 10.76
N ILE A 54 -0.59 -4.88 11.55
CA ILE A 54 0.30 -4.33 12.58
C ILE A 54 1.69 -4.19 11.93
N VAL A 55 2.24 -2.98 11.90
CA VAL A 55 3.49 -2.68 11.19
C VAL A 55 4.67 -2.60 12.14
N CYS A 56 5.70 -3.40 11.89
CA CYS A 56 6.99 -3.34 12.58
C CYS A 56 8.02 -2.59 11.72
N MET A 57 8.58 -1.49 12.22
CA MET A 57 9.69 -0.81 11.57
C MET A 57 11.01 -1.54 11.88
N THR A 58 11.80 -1.79 10.83
CA THR A 58 13.12 -2.41 11.00
C THR A 58 14.17 -1.38 11.43
N TYR A 59 13.98 -0.11 11.08
CA TYR A 59 14.87 0.96 11.51
C TYR A 59 14.72 1.18 13.02
N PRO A 60 15.84 1.25 13.78
CA PRO A 60 15.80 1.12 15.24
C PRO A 60 15.18 2.32 15.96
N LEU A 61 15.34 3.56 15.45
CA LEU A 61 14.84 4.78 16.10
C LEU A 61 13.78 5.45 15.23
N ILE A 62 12.54 5.55 15.72
CA ILE A 62 11.40 6.08 14.98
C ILE A 62 10.77 7.26 15.75
N GLY A 63 10.30 8.28 15.01
CA GLY A 63 9.63 9.45 15.58
C GLY A 63 10.50 10.69 15.76
N ASN A 64 11.77 10.64 15.36
CA ASN A 64 12.76 11.70 15.57
C ASN A 64 12.48 12.99 14.80
N TYR A 65 11.71 12.98 13.72
CA TYR A 65 11.35 14.17 12.94
C TYR A 65 9.87 14.60 13.06
N GLY A 66 9.10 13.93 13.94
CA GLY A 66 7.68 14.27 14.18
C GLY A 66 6.75 13.91 13.02
N VAL A 67 5.61 14.58 12.98
CA VAL A 67 4.61 14.48 11.92
C VAL A 67 4.16 15.88 11.49
N ASN A 68 3.62 15.98 10.26
CA ASN A 68 3.09 17.20 9.67
C ASN A 68 1.94 16.88 8.69
N GLN A 69 1.22 17.89 8.20
CA GLN A 69 0.09 17.68 7.30
C GLN A 69 0.49 17.27 5.87
N GLU A 70 1.68 17.67 5.41
CA GLU A 70 2.11 17.49 4.02
C GLU A 70 2.52 16.05 3.70
N ASP A 71 3.10 15.33 4.70
CA ASP A 71 3.64 13.98 4.54
C ASP A 71 2.57 12.89 4.75
N SER A 72 1.29 13.27 4.91
CA SER A 72 0.18 12.31 5.03
C SER A 72 -0.29 11.84 3.65
N GLU A 73 -0.33 10.52 3.45
CA GLU A 73 -0.81 9.90 2.21
C GLU A 73 -2.34 9.78 2.15
N SER A 74 -3.02 9.92 3.28
CA SER A 74 -4.49 9.93 3.37
C SER A 74 -4.97 10.72 4.59
N GLY A 75 -6.28 10.73 4.84
CA GLY A 75 -6.89 11.52 5.91
C GLY A 75 -6.60 11.02 7.34
N ARG A 76 -6.08 9.80 7.51
CA ARG A 76 -5.82 9.18 8.83
C ARG A 76 -4.78 8.06 8.74
N PRO A 77 -4.21 7.60 9.88
CA PRO A 77 -3.48 6.33 9.89
C PRO A 77 -4.43 5.15 9.67
N TRP A 78 -3.92 4.11 9.01
CA TRP A 78 -4.67 2.90 8.68
C TRP A 78 -4.10 1.64 9.32
N VAL A 79 -2.90 1.71 9.90
CA VAL A 79 -2.32 0.58 10.62
C VAL A 79 -3.17 0.22 11.85
N GLU A 80 -3.34 -1.06 12.12
CA GLU A 80 -3.99 -1.51 13.37
C GLU A 80 -3.11 -1.24 14.58
N GLY A 81 -1.80 -1.45 14.45
CA GLY A 81 -0.84 -1.21 15.50
C GLY A 81 0.55 -0.90 14.95
N PHE A 82 1.40 -0.34 15.79
CA PHE A 82 2.73 0.09 15.38
C PHE A 82 3.83 -0.40 16.33
N VAL A 83 4.86 -1.05 15.78
CA VAL A 83 5.91 -1.70 16.56
C VAL A 83 7.27 -1.14 16.15
N VAL A 84 8.04 -0.67 17.15
CA VAL A 84 9.37 -0.09 16.94
C VAL A 84 10.38 -0.65 17.94
N ARG A 85 11.67 -0.58 17.63
CA ARG A 85 12.72 -0.91 18.60
C ARG A 85 12.79 0.15 19.68
N GLU A 86 12.79 1.42 19.27
CA GLU A 86 12.86 2.58 20.16
C GLU A 86 12.07 3.74 19.56
N ALA A 87 11.18 4.33 20.35
CA ALA A 87 10.49 5.57 20.02
C ALA A 87 11.36 6.76 20.44
N SER A 88 11.56 7.72 19.55
CA SER A 88 12.32 8.93 19.85
C SER A 88 11.62 9.75 20.92
N ARG A 89 12.38 10.14 21.94
CA ARG A 89 11.90 11.03 23.02
C ARG A 89 11.89 12.50 22.63
N ILE A 90 12.61 12.83 21.55
CA ILE A 90 12.79 14.22 21.09
C ILE A 90 12.38 14.27 19.64
N THR A 91 11.48 15.20 19.33
CA THR A 91 11.14 15.60 17.97
C THR A 91 12.02 16.77 17.58
N SER A 92 12.80 16.62 16.52
CA SER A 92 13.75 17.64 16.06
C SER A 92 13.71 17.77 14.54
N ASN A 93 12.73 18.52 14.05
CA ASN A 93 12.61 18.88 12.64
C ASN A 93 11.79 20.17 12.53
N TRP A 94 12.21 21.10 11.67
CA TRP A 94 11.53 22.37 11.47
C TRP A 94 10.11 22.24 10.87
N ARG A 95 9.82 21.12 10.20
CA ARG A 95 8.49 20.80 9.63
C ARG A 95 7.57 20.11 10.63
N ALA A 96 8.07 19.70 11.81
CA ALA A 96 7.26 18.97 12.78
C ALA A 96 6.17 19.85 13.39
N GLU A 97 4.93 19.41 13.31
CA GLU A 97 3.77 20.06 13.94
C GLU A 97 3.41 19.42 15.28
N GLU A 98 3.62 18.10 15.39
CA GLU A 98 3.43 17.35 16.63
C GLU A 98 4.42 16.17 16.73
N SER A 99 4.54 15.58 17.94
CA SER A 99 5.31 14.36 18.11
C SER A 99 4.57 13.15 17.53
N LEU A 100 5.32 12.13 17.09
CA LEU A 100 4.72 10.88 16.62
C LEU A 100 3.87 10.20 17.73
N ALA A 101 4.30 10.28 18.99
CA ALA A 101 3.57 9.72 20.11
C ALA A 101 2.20 10.39 20.32
N ASP A 102 2.12 11.72 20.19
CA ASP A 102 0.86 12.45 20.32
C ASP A 102 -0.05 12.19 19.13
N TYR A 103 0.50 12.13 17.92
CA TYR A 103 -0.21 11.72 16.71
C TYR A 103 -0.88 10.36 16.88
N LEU A 104 -0.13 9.34 17.29
CA LEU A 104 -0.66 7.99 17.49
C LEU A 104 -1.71 7.93 18.60
N ARG A 105 -1.56 8.73 19.69
CA ARG A 105 -2.57 8.85 20.75
C ARG A 105 -3.87 9.48 20.23
N ARG A 106 -3.76 10.54 19.46
CA ARG A 106 -4.92 11.24 18.86
C ARG A 106 -5.76 10.31 17.98
N TRP A 107 -5.10 9.38 17.31
CA TRP A 107 -5.75 8.38 16.45
C TRP A 107 -6.02 7.03 17.14
N ASN A 108 -5.78 6.91 18.45
CA ASN A 108 -5.95 5.68 19.21
C ASN A 108 -5.16 4.47 18.67
N ILE A 109 -4.00 4.70 18.04
CA ILE A 109 -3.13 3.63 17.56
C ILE A 109 -2.33 3.05 18.72
N VAL A 110 -2.47 1.75 18.96
CA VAL A 110 -1.68 1.02 19.95
C VAL A 110 -0.27 0.83 19.44
N ALA A 111 0.74 1.21 20.24
CA ALA A 111 2.12 1.15 19.79
C ALA A 111 3.04 0.52 20.85
N LEU A 112 3.93 -0.35 20.39
CA LEU A 112 4.87 -1.14 21.19
C LEU A 112 6.31 -0.72 20.91
N GLU A 113 7.10 -0.50 21.97
CA GLU A 113 8.55 -0.33 21.88
C GLU A 113 9.32 -1.27 22.81
N GLY A 114 10.64 -1.35 22.61
CA GLY A 114 11.56 -2.05 23.52
C GLY A 114 11.68 -3.54 23.27
N ILE A 115 11.10 -4.06 22.19
CA ILE A 115 11.25 -5.46 21.78
C ILE A 115 12.47 -5.66 20.87
N ASP A 116 12.89 -6.90 20.69
CA ASP A 116 13.85 -7.28 19.66
C ASP A 116 13.15 -7.37 18.29
N THR A 117 13.06 -6.21 17.61
CA THR A 117 12.46 -6.11 16.27
C THR A 117 13.22 -6.95 15.23
N ARG A 118 14.54 -7.11 15.37
CA ARG A 118 15.33 -7.99 14.48
C ARG A 118 14.92 -9.45 14.61
N ALA A 119 14.70 -9.94 15.86
CA ALA A 119 14.22 -11.30 16.08
C ALA A 119 12.81 -11.51 15.53
N LEU A 120 11.92 -10.50 15.67
CA LEU A 120 10.56 -10.51 15.10
C LEU A 120 10.62 -10.56 13.57
N VAL A 121 11.37 -9.66 12.93
CA VAL A 121 11.51 -9.58 11.46
C VAL A 121 12.08 -10.87 10.87
N ARG A 122 13.10 -11.46 11.49
CA ARG A 122 13.64 -12.76 11.06
C ARG A 122 12.60 -13.86 11.16
N HIS A 123 11.81 -13.86 12.24
CA HIS A 123 10.75 -14.84 12.42
C HIS A 123 9.67 -14.74 11.34
N ILE A 124 9.18 -13.53 11.06
CA ILE A 124 8.21 -13.29 9.98
C ILE A 124 8.79 -13.68 8.60
N ARG A 125 10.05 -13.36 8.35
CA ARG A 125 10.72 -13.71 7.09
C ARG A 125 10.80 -15.24 6.89
N ASP A 126 11.10 -15.98 7.97
CA ASP A 126 11.32 -17.41 7.91
C ASP A 126 10.00 -18.22 7.96
N LYS A 127 8.97 -17.71 8.64
CA LYS A 127 7.68 -18.38 8.87
C LYS A 127 6.50 -17.83 8.07
N GLY A 128 6.65 -16.64 7.52
CA GLY A 128 5.60 -15.89 6.83
C GLY A 128 4.97 -14.79 7.68
N ALA A 129 4.33 -13.83 7.02
CA ALA A 129 3.44 -12.90 7.67
C ALA A 129 2.27 -13.67 8.28
N MET A 130 1.92 -13.35 9.51
CA MET A 130 0.96 -14.12 10.30
C MET A 130 0.10 -13.23 11.17
N ARG A 131 -0.97 -13.79 11.72
CA ARG A 131 -1.85 -13.08 12.64
C ARG A 131 -1.15 -12.82 13.97
N ALA A 132 -1.38 -11.65 14.52
CA ALA A 132 -0.85 -11.23 15.80
C ALA A 132 -1.87 -10.43 16.59
N CYS A 133 -1.71 -10.38 17.90
CA CYS A 133 -2.44 -9.49 18.78
C CYS A 133 -1.45 -8.67 19.61
N LEU A 134 -1.63 -7.35 19.61
CA LEU A 134 -0.86 -6.37 20.36
C LEU A 134 -1.73 -5.80 21.47
N SER A 135 -1.31 -5.94 22.72
CA SER A 135 -2.11 -5.47 23.86
C SER A 135 -1.26 -4.77 24.92
N ALA A 136 -1.79 -3.67 25.44
CA ALA A 136 -1.32 -2.99 26.64
C ALA A 136 -2.30 -3.15 27.83
N ILE A 137 -3.43 -3.84 27.63
CA ILE A 137 -4.48 -4.04 28.63
C ILE A 137 -4.59 -5.50 29.09
N ASP A 138 -4.45 -6.45 28.19
CA ASP A 138 -4.32 -7.88 28.50
C ASP A 138 -2.86 -8.27 28.42
N LEU A 139 -2.30 -8.78 29.51
CA LEU A 139 -0.90 -9.23 29.60
C LEU A 139 -0.78 -10.75 29.73
N ASN A 140 -1.88 -11.48 29.49
CA ASN A 140 -1.88 -12.93 29.45
C ASN A 140 -1.51 -13.44 28.05
N GLU A 141 -0.33 -13.99 27.90
CA GLU A 141 0.19 -14.48 26.61
C GLU A 141 -0.73 -15.53 25.96
N ALA A 142 -1.27 -16.48 26.76
CA ALA A 142 -2.14 -17.52 26.23
C ALA A 142 -3.46 -16.94 25.67
N SER A 143 -4.03 -15.94 26.36
CA SER A 143 -5.19 -15.20 25.89
C SER A 143 -4.92 -14.49 24.57
N LEU A 144 -3.78 -13.78 24.47
CA LEU A 144 -3.41 -13.02 23.27
C LEU A 144 -3.09 -13.92 22.07
N ILE A 145 -2.44 -15.08 22.30
CA ILE A 145 -2.20 -16.07 21.24
C ILE A 145 -3.52 -16.59 20.68
N GLU A 146 -4.49 -16.88 21.55
CA GLU A 146 -5.80 -17.36 21.12
C GLU A 146 -6.57 -16.27 20.34
N LYS A 147 -6.55 -15.01 20.79
CA LYS A 147 -7.12 -13.88 20.06
C LYS A 147 -6.47 -13.70 18.69
N ALA A 148 -5.15 -13.85 18.61
CA ALA A 148 -4.43 -13.81 17.33
C ALA A 148 -4.91 -14.92 16.39
N ARG A 149 -5.10 -16.14 16.88
CA ARG A 149 -5.63 -17.27 16.10
C ARG A 149 -7.06 -17.09 15.63
N GLN A 150 -7.87 -16.39 16.41
CA GLN A 150 -9.28 -16.12 16.09
C GLN A 150 -9.46 -14.90 15.18
N SER A 151 -8.44 -14.03 15.06
CA SER A 151 -8.51 -12.87 14.17
C SER A 151 -8.58 -13.31 12.70
N PRO A 152 -9.26 -12.54 11.82
CA PRO A 152 -9.39 -12.91 10.43
C PRO A 152 -8.01 -12.90 9.73
N PRO A 153 -7.70 -13.91 8.88
CA PRO A 153 -6.51 -13.89 8.05
C PRO A 153 -6.63 -12.82 6.96
N MET A 154 -5.52 -12.46 6.31
CA MET A 154 -5.54 -11.50 5.19
C MET A 154 -6.12 -12.14 3.92
N GLU A 155 -5.96 -13.45 3.74
CA GLU A 155 -6.50 -14.19 2.61
C GLU A 155 -8.04 -14.13 2.57
N ASN A 156 -8.58 -13.90 1.38
CA ASN A 156 -10.00 -13.70 1.10
C ASN A 156 -10.63 -12.49 1.83
N ARG A 157 -9.83 -11.57 2.33
CA ARG A 157 -10.32 -10.39 3.03
C ARG A 157 -10.45 -9.21 2.07
N GLU A 158 -11.69 -8.77 1.86
CA GLU A 158 -12.00 -7.54 1.16
C GLU A 158 -11.83 -6.36 2.12
N LEU A 159 -10.94 -5.42 1.78
CA LEU A 159 -10.65 -4.23 2.60
C LEU A 159 -10.69 -2.92 1.80
N ALA A 160 -10.87 -2.97 0.48
CA ALA A 160 -10.96 -1.78 -0.34
C ALA A 160 -12.22 -0.95 0.03
N SER A 161 -13.34 -1.60 0.34
CA SER A 161 -14.57 -0.94 0.81
C SER A 161 -14.40 -0.20 2.15
N VAL A 162 -13.42 -0.60 2.96
CA VAL A 162 -13.14 0.04 4.26
C VAL A 162 -12.38 1.35 4.10
N VAL A 163 -11.55 1.46 3.05
CA VAL A 163 -10.62 2.57 2.84
C VAL A 163 -11.07 3.53 1.74
N THR A 164 -11.97 3.11 0.86
CA THR A 164 -12.46 3.89 -0.27
C THR A 164 -13.23 5.15 0.17
N THR A 165 -13.24 6.15 -0.70
CA THR A 165 -14.09 7.34 -0.50
C THR A 165 -15.59 6.96 -0.52
N SER A 166 -16.39 7.66 0.28
CA SER A 166 -17.86 7.49 0.28
C SER A 166 -18.55 8.16 -0.90
N GLU A 167 -17.94 9.23 -1.44
CA GLU A 167 -18.49 10.03 -2.53
C GLU A 167 -17.38 10.43 -3.52
N PRO A 168 -17.69 10.60 -4.80
CA PRO A 168 -16.72 11.11 -5.75
C PRO A 168 -16.21 12.51 -5.38
N TYR A 169 -14.94 12.77 -5.64
CA TYR A 169 -14.36 14.11 -5.50
C TYR A 169 -13.33 14.39 -6.58
N ASP A 170 -13.10 15.67 -6.87
CA ASP A 170 -12.09 16.10 -7.83
C ASP A 170 -10.79 16.50 -7.14
N PHE A 171 -9.67 16.06 -7.69
CA PHE A 171 -8.33 16.53 -7.38
C PHE A 171 -7.84 17.36 -8.58
N PRO A 172 -7.67 18.69 -8.42
CA PRO A 172 -7.36 19.58 -9.54
C PRO A 172 -5.95 19.38 -10.07
N ALA A 173 -5.74 19.76 -11.33
CA ALA A 173 -4.40 19.84 -11.89
C ALA A 173 -3.65 21.04 -11.29
N ASP A 174 -2.34 20.87 -11.02
CA ASP A 174 -1.45 21.95 -10.53
C ASP A 174 -1.03 22.92 -11.66
N ARG A 175 -1.33 22.57 -12.92
CA ARG A 175 -0.99 23.31 -14.14
C ARG A 175 -2.21 23.39 -15.04
N ALA A 176 -2.06 23.98 -16.23
CA ALA A 176 -3.13 23.98 -17.25
C ALA A 176 -3.60 22.53 -17.48
N GLU A 177 -4.90 22.31 -17.32
CA GLU A 177 -5.52 20.99 -17.50
C GLU A 177 -5.33 20.49 -18.92
N ARG A 178 -4.76 19.31 -19.07
CA ARG A 178 -4.52 18.64 -20.36
C ARG A 178 -5.35 17.39 -20.52
N PHE A 179 -5.59 16.69 -19.40
CA PHE A 179 -6.27 15.41 -19.34
C PHE A 179 -7.19 15.33 -18.13
N HIS A 180 -8.25 14.56 -18.31
CA HIS A 180 -9.15 14.13 -17.25
C HIS A 180 -8.95 12.62 -17.01
N VAL A 181 -8.60 12.22 -15.79
CA VAL A 181 -8.48 10.83 -15.36
C VAL A 181 -9.55 10.52 -14.33
N VAL A 182 -10.19 9.36 -14.42
CA VAL A 182 -11.02 8.83 -13.35
C VAL A 182 -10.20 7.78 -12.60
N CYS A 183 -10.07 7.98 -11.27
CA CYS A 183 -9.33 7.12 -10.37
C CYS A 183 -10.29 6.28 -9.52
N PHE A 184 -10.22 4.95 -9.63
CA PHE A 184 -10.86 4.07 -8.65
C PHE A 184 -10.09 4.10 -7.33
N ASP A 185 -10.76 4.48 -6.27
CA ASP A 185 -10.20 4.54 -4.93
C ASP A 185 -10.31 3.18 -4.23
N PHE A 186 -9.29 2.36 -4.39
CA PHE A 186 -9.10 1.14 -3.59
C PHE A 186 -8.29 1.40 -2.31
N GLY A 187 -7.90 2.65 -2.09
CA GLY A 187 -7.02 3.12 -1.02
C GLY A 187 -5.92 4.02 -1.57
N VAL A 188 -6.31 5.01 -2.39
CA VAL A 188 -5.39 5.86 -3.14
C VAL A 188 -4.48 6.67 -2.21
N LYS A 189 -3.19 6.67 -2.48
CA LYS A 189 -2.21 7.54 -1.85
C LYS A 189 -2.27 8.94 -2.48
N ARG A 190 -2.23 9.96 -1.61
CA ARG A 190 -2.27 11.36 -2.04
C ARG A 190 -1.14 11.70 -3.02
N ASN A 191 0.03 11.08 -2.84
CA ASN A 191 1.17 11.35 -3.73
C ASN A 191 0.92 10.86 -5.16
N SER A 192 0.17 9.79 -5.39
CA SER A 192 -0.25 9.37 -6.74
C SER A 192 -1.08 10.45 -7.43
N LEU A 193 -2.00 11.10 -6.70
CA LEU A 193 -2.81 12.20 -7.23
C LEU A 193 -1.96 13.45 -7.50
N LYS A 194 -1.00 13.78 -6.62
CA LYS A 194 -0.04 14.87 -6.82
C LYS A 194 0.82 14.65 -8.07
N GLU A 195 1.29 13.42 -8.30
CA GLU A 195 2.08 13.06 -9.49
C GLU A 195 1.29 13.28 -10.79
N LEU A 196 0.01 12.96 -10.81
CA LEU A 196 -0.88 13.24 -11.92
C LEU A 196 -1.13 14.74 -12.07
N ALA A 197 -1.44 15.44 -10.98
CA ALA A 197 -1.72 16.89 -10.97
C ALA A 197 -0.55 17.73 -11.51
N GLN A 198 0.69 17.41 -11.09
CA GLN A 198 1.91 18.05 -11.58
C GLN A 198 2.12 17.89 -13.09
N ARG A 199 1.51 16.86 -13.70
CA ARG A 199 1.56 16.60 -15.14
C ARG A 199 0.37 17.18 -15.92
N GLY A 200 -0.45 18.01 -15.25
CA GLY A 200 -1.61 18.67 -15.85
C GLY A 200 -2.84 17.76 -15.99
N VAL A 201 -2.99 16.80 -15.09
CA VAL A 201 -4.15 15.91 -15.03
C VAL A 201 -5.08 16.34 -13.91
N ARG A 202 -6.35 16.60 -14.24
CA ARG A 202 -7.45 16.63 -13.27
C ARG A 202 -7.89 15.20 -13.02
N THR A 203 -8.01 14.80 -11.77
CA THR A 203 -8.42 13.45 -11.40
C THR A 203 -9.76 13.49 -10.67
N THR A 204 -10.79 12.81 -11.20
CA THR A 204 -12.01 12.50 -10.44
C THR A 204 -11.81 11.17 -9.75
N VAL A 205 -11.76 11.20 -8.42
CA VAL A 205 -11.62 9.99 -7.58
C VAL A 205 -13.02 9.48 -7.29
N VAL A 206 -13.25 8.19 -7.56
CA VAL A 206 -14.55 7.53 -7.39
C VAL A 206 -14.45 6.35 -6.43
N PRO A 207 -15.54 5.97 -5.73
CA PRO A 207 -15.55 4.76 -4.89
C PRO A 207 -15.13 3.51 -5.66
N SER A 208 -14.56 2.55 -4.94
CA SER A 208 -14.11 1.25 -5.49
C SER A 208 -15.22 0.48 -6.21
N SER A 209 -16.48 0.66 -5.78
CA SER A 209 -17.68 -0.03 -6.31
C SER A 209 -18.34 0.69 -7.49
N THR A 210 -17.74 1.78 -8.02
CA THR A 210 -18.32 2.54 -9.14
C THR A 210 -18.39 1.70 -10.41
N ALA A 211 -19.54 1.69 -11.09
CA ALA A 211 -19.72 0.92 -12.32
C ALA A 211 -18.89 1.48 -13.48
N ALA A 212 -18.36 0.62 -14.32
CA ALA A 212 -17.60 1.01 -15.52
C ALA A 212 -18.40 1.95 -16.44
N ALA A 213 -19.70 1.72 -16.58
CA ALA A 213 -20.60 2.57 -17.38
C ALA A 213 -20.65 4.02 -16.85
N GLU A 214 -20.65 4.22 -15.52
CA GLU A 214 -20.62 5.55 -14.91
C GLU A 214 -19.28 6.25 -15.18
N VAL A 215 -18.16 5.51 -15.04
CA VAL A 215 -16.83 6.02 -15.35
C VAL A 215 -16.72 6.42 -16.82
N LEU A 216 -17.20 5.59 -17.76
CA LEU A 216 -17.16 5.88 -19.19
C LEU A 216 -18.06 7.06 -19.56
N ALA A 217 -19.20 7.26 -18.85
CA ALA A 217 -20.08 8.41 -19.04
C ALA A 217 -19.39 9.75 -18.71
N MET A 218 -18.36 9.73 -17.82
CA MET A 218 -17.52 10.91 -17.50
C MET A 218 -16.55 11.27 -18.64
N LYS A 219 -16.44 10.43 -19.67
CA LYS A 219 -15.53 10.57 -20.84
C LYS A 219 -14.09 10.86 -20.44
N PRO A 220 -13.45 10.02 -19.60
CA PRO A 220 -12.08 10.25 -19.18
C PRO A 220 -11.09 10.03 -20.34
N ASP A 221 -9.98 10.76 -20.31
CA ASP A 221 -8.83 10.50 -21.18
C ASP A 221 -8.08 9.23 -20.77
N GLY A 222 -8.19 8.81 -19.50
CA GLY A 222 -7.62 7.60 -18.94
C GLY A 222 -8.26 7.20 -17.62
N VAL A 223 -8.05 5.96 -17.21
CA VAL A 223 -8.48 5.40 -15.93
C VAL A 223 -7.25 5.01 -15.10
N PHE A 224 -7.27 5.37 -13.83
CA PHE A 224 -6.25 5.01 -12.87
C PHE A 224 -6.84 4.04 -11.84
N LEU A 225 -6.20 2.87 -11.66
CA LEU A 225 -6.54 1.89 -10.65
C LEU A 225 -5.52 2.01 -9.52
N SER A 226 -5.95 2.50 -8.37
CA SER A 226 -5.06 2.83 -7.28
C SER A 226 -4.50 1.60 -6.55
N ASN A 227 -3.55 1.81 -5.66
CA ASN A 227 -3.15 0.89 -4.61
C ASN A 227 -4.29 0.63 -3.62
N GLY A 228 -4.15 -0.39 -2.76
CA GLY A 228 -5.15 -0.72 -1.75
C GLY A 228 -4.78 -1.94 -0.90
N PRO A 229 -5.53 -2.19 0.18
CA PRO A 229 -5.35 -3.31 1.09
C PRO A 229 -6.15 -4.54 0.68
N GLY A 230 -5.85 -5.66 1.35
CA GLY A 230 -6.63 -6.89 1.26
C GLY A 230 -6.15 -7.88 0.20
N ASP A 231 -6.97 -8.88 -0.03
CA ASP A 231 -6.71 -9.92 -1.02
C ASP A 231 -7.41 -9.57 -2.35
N PRO A 232 -6.66 -9.39 -3.45
CA PRO A 232 -7.27 -9.13 -4.74
C PRO A 232 -8.22 -10.25 -5.20
N ALA A 233 -8.08 -11.48 -4.67
CA ALA A 233 -8.97 -12.59 -4.99
C ALA A 233 -10.41 -12.39 -4.47
N SER A 234 -10.62 -11.51 -3.51
CA SER A 234 -11.96 -11.18 -2.98
C SER A 234 -12.74 -10.17 -3.84
N MET A 235 -12.09 -9.46 -4.77
CA MET A 235 -12.62 -8.33 -5.55
C MET A 235 -13.27 -8.74 -6.88
N ASN A 236 -14.19 -9.71 -6.85
CA ASN A 236 -14.76 -10.26 -8.08
C ASN A 236 -15.64 -9.28 -8.86
N SER A 237 -16.44 -8.46 -8.18
CA SER A 237 -17.31 -7.45 -8.79
C SER A 237 -16.50 -6.36 -9.48
N GLU A 238 -15.47 -5.84 -8.81
CA GLU A 238 -14.61 -4.79 -9.33
C GLU A 238 -13.78 -5.28 -10.52
N VAL A 239 -13.36 -6.55 -10.49
CA VAL A 239 -12.68 -7.19 -11.63
C VAL A 239 -13.58 -7.26 -12.85
N GLU A 240 -14.89 -7.53 -12.70
CA GLU A 240 -15.82 -7.52 -13.83
C GLU A 240 -16.02 -6.10 -14.41
N GLU A 241 -16.06 -5.07 -13.55
CA GLU A 241 -16.08 -3.68 -14.01
C GLU A 241 -14.79 -3.29 -14.76
N ILE A 242 -13.62 -3.71 -14.25
CA ILE A 242 -12.34 -3.48 -14.93
C ILE A 242 -12.30 -4.16 -16.30
N LYS A 243 -12.87 -5.36 -16.47
CA LYS A 243 -12.99 -6.03 -17.80
C LYS A 243 -13.79 -5.19 -18.80
N GLN A 244 -14.86 -4.53 -18.36
CA GLN A 244 -15.64 -3.65 -19.21
C GLN A 244 -14.79 -2.44 -19.66
N LEU A 245 -14.00 -1.84 -18.76
CA LEU A 245 -13.08 -0.76 -19.11
C LEU A 245 -11.99 -1.18 -20.08
N VAL A 246 -11.43 -2.38 -19.92
CA VAL A 246 -10.47 -3.01 -20.85
C VAL A 246 -11.11 -3.12 -22.25
N THR A 247 -12.37 -3.59 -22.33
CA THR A 247 -13.11 -3.72 -23.58
C THR A 247 -13.40 -2.37 -24.25
N ALA A 248 -13.61 -1.33 -23.46
CA ALA A 248 -13.81 0.04 -23.94
C ALA A 248 -12.55 0.69 -24.54
N THR A 249 -11.39 0.06 -24.42
CA THR A 249 -10.09 0.51 -24.95
C THR A 249 -9.63 1.88 -24.43
N VAL A 250 -10.11 2.30 -23.27
CA VAL A 250 -9.61 3.50 -22.59
C VAL A 250 -8.20 3.24 -22.04
N PRO A 251 -7.29 4.24 -22.07
CA PRO A 251 -5.97 4.10 -21.43
C PRO A 251 -6.11 3.80 -19.94
N ILE A 252 -5.43 2.72 -19.47
CA ILE A 252 -5.49 2.30 -18.06
C ILE A 252 -4.07 2.23 -17.48
N PHE A 253 -3.91 2.77 -16.28
CA PHE A 253 -2.72 2.60 -15.46
C PHE A 253 -3.11 2.03 -14.10
N GLY A 254 -2.50 0.90 -13.70
CA GLY A 254 -2.70 0.25 -12.41
C GLY A 254 -1.46 0.25 -11.55
N ILE A 255 -1.60 0.61 -10.27
CA ILE A 255 -0.51 0.58 -9.27
C ILE A 255 -0.87 -0.41 -8.16
N CYS A 256 0.07 -1.29 -7.81
CA CYS A 256 0.02 -2.22 -6.67
C CYS A 256 -1.26 -3.07 -6.69
N PHE A 257 -2.27 -2.75 -5.90
CA PHE A 257 -3.56 -3.46 -5.93
C PHE A 257 -4.24 -3.36 -7.29
N GLY A 258 -4.21 -2.19 -7.93
CA GLY A 258 -4.72 -1.98 -9.29
C GLY A 258 -3.99 -2.84 -10.35
N HIS A 259 -2.68 -3.08 -10.18
CA HIS A 259 -1.94 -4.03 -11.02
C HIS A 259 -2.44 -5.46 -10.82
N GLN A 260 -2.70 -5.88 -9.58
CA GLN A 260 -3.20 -7.22 -9.28
C GLN A 260 -4.62 -7.42 -9.82
N LEU A 261 -5.50 -6.41 -9.70
CA LEU A 261 -6.86 -6.45 -10.26
C LEU A 261 -6.84 -6.49 -11.79
N LEU A 262 -5.95 -5.76 -12.46
CA LEU A 262 -5.73 -5.88 -13.91
C LEU A 262 -5.26 -7.28 -14.31
N GLY A 263 -4.31 -7.86 -13.57
CA GLY A 263 -3.90 -9.24 -13.77
C GLY A 263 -5.09 -10.20 -13.74
N ARG A 264 -5.96 -10.06 -12.75
CA ARG A 264 -7.19 -10.83 -12.62
C ARG A 264 -8.20 -10.56 -13.76
N ALA A 265 -8.34 -9.31 -14.17
CA ALA A 265 -9.21 -8.95 -15.29
C ALA A 265 -8.75 -9.61 -16.60
N PHE A 266 -7.46 -9.81 -16.78
CA PHE A 266 -6.87 -10.59 -17.88
C PHE A 266 -6.97 -12.11 -17.67
N GLY A 267 -7.51 -12.59 -16.56
CA GLY A 267 -7.67 -14.00 -16.24
C GLY A 267 -6.50 -14.65 -15.50
N ALA A 268 -5.51 -13.88 -15.09
CA ALA A 268 -4.41 -14.37 -14.29
C ALA A 268 -4.82 -14.63 -12.83
N LYS A 269 -4.05 -15.48 -12.16
CA LYS A 269 -4.17 -15.78 -10.74
C LYS A 269 -3.28 -14.87 -9.93
N THR A 270 -3.68 -14.66 -8.68
CA THR A 270 -2.85 -14.01 -7.65
C THR A 270 -2.55 -14.99 -6.53
N PHE A 271 -1.42 -14.79 -5.84
CA PHE A 271 -1.02 -15.64 -4.73
C PHE A 271 -0.42 -14.79 -3.60
N LYS A 272 -0.49 -15.30 -2.38
CA LYS A 272 0.11 -14.65 -1.22
C LYS A 272 1.61 -14.94 -1.15
N LEU A 273 2.41 -13.89 -1.00
CA LEU A 273 3.84 -13.98 -0.73
C LEU A 273 4.07 -14.41 0.73
N THR A 274 5.17 -15.11 0.99
CA THR A 274 5.48 -15.60 2.35
C THR A 274 5.48 -14.48 3.39
N PHE A 275 6.14 -13.34 3.10
CA PHE A 275 6.17 -12.19 4.01
C PHE A 275 5.88 -10.86 3.32
N GLY A 276 5.66 -10.87 2.01
CA GLY A 276 5.39 -9.69 1.19
C GLY A 276 6.63 -8.80 0.97
N HIS A 277 6.47 -7.79 0.11
CA HIS A 277 7.49 -6.77 -0.14
C HIS A 277 7.05 -5.45 0.51
N ARG A 278 7.87 -4.91 1.44
CA ARG A 278 7.60 -3.62 2.10
C ARG A 278 8.89 -2.89 2.41
N GLY A 279 9.00 -1.69 1.86
CA GLY A 279 10.17 -0.81 1.99
C GLY A 279 10.59 -0.18 0.68
N GLY A 280 11.51 0.77 0.74
CA GLY A 280 12.02 1.57 -0.38
C GLY A 280 13.34 1.07 -0.98
N ASN A 281 13.63 -0.23 -0.90
CA ASN A 281 14.94 -0.79 -1.26
C ASN A 281 14.84 -2.05 -2.12
N GLN A 282 13.77 -2.20 -2.90
CA GLN A 282 13.55 -3.36 -3.76
C GLN A 282 14.12 -3.12 -5.16
N PRO A 283 15.07 -3.95 -5.63
CA PRO A 283 15.60 -3.83 -6.98
C PRO A 283 14.66 -4.50 -8.00
N VAL A 284 14.18 -3.72 -8.96
CA VAL A 284 13.30 -4.17 -10.03
C VAL A 284 14.00 -3.99 -11.37
N LYS A 285 13.97 -5.02 -12.22
CA LYS A 285 14.59 -5.02 -13.55
C LYS A 285 13.55 -4.87 -14.63
N GLU A 286 13.74 -3.94 -15.56
CA GLU A 286 13.00 -3.89 -16.82
C GLU A 286 13.41 -5.07 -17.73
N VAL A 287 12.47 -5.89 -18.17
CA VAL A 287 12.74 -7.11 -18.96
C VAL A 287 13.31 -6.79 -20.34
N ALA A 288 12.77 -5.76 -21.01
CA ALA A 288 13.21 -5.35 -22.35
C ALA A 288 14.48 -4.47 -22.34
N GLY A 289 14.82 -3.88 -21.17
CA GLY A 289 15.95 -3.00 -20.97
C GLY A 289 17.09 -3.66 -20.19
N GLN A 290 18.11 -2.86 -19.87
CA GLN A 290 19.19 -3.25 -18.95
C GLN A 290 19.13 -2.47 -17.63
N GLY A 291 18.11 -1.61 -17.46
CA GLY A 291 17.94 -0.78 -16.28
C GLY A 291 17.47 -1.58 -15.07
N VAL A 292 17.98 -1.19 -13.91
CA VAL A 292 17.48 -1.62 -12.60
C VAL A 292 17.03 -0.37 -11.88
N GLU A 293 15.79 -0.38 -11.36
CA GLU A 293 15.23 0.68 -10.55
C GLU A 293 15.21 0.22 -9.10
N ILE A 294 15.47 1.12 -8.18
CA ILE A 294 15.22 0.87 -6.75
C ILE A 294 13.85 1.43 -6.43
N THR A 295 12.97 0.58 -5.94
CA THR A 295 11.54 0.86 -5.88
C THR A 295 10.97 0.73 -4.47
N ALA A 296 9.86 1.44 -4.22
CA ALA A 296 9.08 1.35 -3.00
C ALA A 296 7.96 0.32 -3.15
N HIS A 297 7.77 -0.53 -2.13
CA HIS A 297 6.78 -1.60 -2.13
C HIS A 297 5.97 -1.60 -0.85
N ASN A 298 4.71 -2.01 -0.96
CA ASN A 298 3.84 -2.38 0.16
C ASN A 298 2.75 -3.34 -0.33
N HIS A 299 3.09 -4.62 -0.51
CA HIS A 299 2.12 -5.63 -0.93
C HIS A 299 2.43 -7.01 -0.34
N GLY A 300 1.36 -7.78 -0.08
CA GLY A 300 1.43 -9.16 0.41
C GLY A 300 1.04 -10.19 -0.65
N PHE A 301 0.49 -9.75 -1.78
CA PHE A 301 0.08 -10.60 -2.90
C PHE A 301 0.82 -10.21 -4.17
N ALA A 302 0.91 -11.14 -5.12
CA ALA A 302 1.53 -10.93 -6.42
C ALA A 302 0.75 -11.67 -7.52
N VAL A 303 0.95 -11.26 -8.78
CA VAL A 303 0.38 -11.92 -9.96
C VAL A 303 1.24 -13.13 -10.33
N GLU A 304 0.59 -14.27 -10.58
CA GLU A 304 1.28 -15.49 -11.02
C GLU A 304 1.64 -15.41 -12.51
N ALA A 305 2.92 -15.27 -12.81
CA ALA A 305 3.43 -15.08 -14.18
C ALA A 305 2.94 -16.17 -15.16
N SER A 306 2.91 -17.43 -14.72
CA SER A 306 2.51 -18.58 -15.55
C SER A 306 1.03 -18.59 -15.94
N SER A 307 0.21 -17.79 -15.27
CA SER A 307 -1.23 -17.69 -15.53
C SER A 307 -1.61 -16.51 -16.45
N LEU A 308 -0.65 -15.66 -16.81
CA LEU A 308 -0.88 -14.54 -17.71
C LEU A 308 -1.14 -15.02 -19.15
N PRO A 309 -2.15 -14.45 -19.86
CA PRO A 309 -2.40 -14.78 -21.25
C PRO A 309 -1.32 -14.16 -22.17
N SER A 310 -1.22 -14.69 -23.39
CA SER A 310 -0.19 -14.28 -24.37
C SER A 310 -0.26 -12.81 -24.79
N GLU A 311 -1.43 -12.18 -24.65
CA GLU A 311 -1.70 -10.77 -24.96
C GLU A 311 -1.10 -9.81 -23.93
N VAL A 312 -0.73 -10.33 -22.76
CA VAL A 312 -0.12 -9.53 -21.66
C VAL A 312 1.35 -9.89 -21.56
N GLU A 313 2.18 -8.86 -21.56
CA GLU A 313 3.63 -8.97 -21.45
C GLU A 313 4.09 -8.55 -20.06
N VAL A 314 4.92 -9.38 -19.42
CA VAL A 314 5.64 -9.01 -18.21
C VAL A 314 6.74 -8.02 -18.58
N THR A 315 6.71 -6.83 -18.00
CA THR A 315 7.66 -5.75 -18.31
C THR A 315 8.73 -5.56 -17.25
N HIS A 316 8.44 -5.92 -16.01
CA HIS A 316 9.35 -5.76 -14.87
C HIS A 316 9.33 -6.98 -13.96
N LEU A 317 10.48 -7.33 -13.40
CA LEU A 317 10.66 -8.44 -12.46
C LEU A 317 11.46 -7.99 -11.25
N ASN A 318 11.07 -8.46 -10.07
CA ASN A 318 11.85 -8.30 -8.84
C ASN A 318 13.14 -9.14 -8.92
N LEU A 319 14.28 -8.54 -8.61
CA LEU A 319 15.55 -9.27 -8.66
C LEU A 319 15.78 -10.20 -7.47
N ASN A 320 15.02 -10.04 -6.38
CA ASN A 320 15.15 -10.88 -5.20
C ASN A 320 14.46 -12.25 -5.36
N ASP A 321 13.28 -12.29 -5.99
CA ASP A 321 12.45 -13.50 -6.05
C ASP A 321 11.73 -13.73 -7.39
N GLN A 322 11.98 -12.88 -8.38
CA GLN A 322 11.42 -12.95 -9.73
C GLN A 322 9.90 -12.77 -9.80
N CYS A 323 9.28 -12.17 -8.78
CA CYS A 323 7.87 -11.77 -8.86
C CYS A 323 7.63 -10.81 -10.02
N VAL A 324 6.40 -10.86 -10.58
CA VAL A 324 5.95 -9.92 -11.62
C VAL A 324 5.78 -8.55 -11.00
N GLU A 325 6.56 -7.59 -11.48
CA GLU A 325 6.55 -6.21 -10.97
C GLU A 325 5.98 -5.21 -11.97
N GLY A 326 5.66 -5.65 -13.18
CA GLY A 326 5.01 -4.81 -14.17
C GLY A 326 4.46 -5.60 -15.34
N MET A 327 3.36 -5.11 -15.89
CA MET A 327 2.70 -5.69 -17.05
C MET A 327 2.27 -4.61 -18.04
N ARG A 328 2.17 -4.98 -19.31
CA ARG A 328 1.49 -4.20 -20.34
C ARG A 328 0.68 -5.10 -21.26
N HIS A 329 -0.44 -4.62 -21.77
CA HIS A 329 -1.14 -5.27 -22.86
C HIS A 329 -0.45 -4.96 -24.20
N ARG A 330 -0.29 -5.95 -25.07
CA ARG A 330 0.49 -5.81 -26.32
C ARG A 330 -0.13 -4.85 -27.33
N THR A 331 -1.44 -4.70 -27.34
CA THR A 331 -2.20 -3.92 -28.32
C THR A 331 -3.06 -2.81 -27.69
N LEU A 332 -3.58 -3.01 -26.48
CA LEU A 332 -4.39 -2.02 -25.77
C LEU A 332 -3.51 -1.04 -24.98
N PRO A 333 -3.97 0.20 -24.76
CA PRO A 333 -3.22 1.21 -24.03
C PRO A 333 -3.25 0.98 -22.51
N ILE A 334 -2.78 -0.16 -22.05
CA ILE A 334 -2.85 -0.60 -20.65
C ILE A 334 -1.46 -0.94 -20.15
N ILE A 335 -1.08 -0.32 -19.02
CA ILE A 335 0.16 -0.58 -18.29
C ILE A 335 -0.12 -0.71 -16.80
N SER A 336 0.71 -1.45 -16.08
CA SER A 336 0.64 -1.50 -14.63
C SER A 336 1.98 -1.86 -14.00
N VAL A 337 2.16 -1.44 -12.73
CA VAL A 337 3.31 -1.79 -11.90
C VAL A 337 2.86 -2.25 -10.52
N GLN A 338 3.56 -3.23 -9.95
CA GLN A 338 3.27 -3.77 -8.62
C GLN A 338 3.80 -2.87 -7.50
N TYR A 339 4.89 -2.18 -7.74
CA TYR A 339 5.51 -1.23 -6.82
C TYR A 339 4.85 0.15 -6.89
N HIS A 340 5.32 1.07 -6.04
CA HIS A 340 4.79 2.42 -5.88
C HIS A 340 5.68 3.45 -6.58
N PRO A 341 5.40 3.82 -7.84
CA PRO A 341 6.20 4.80 -8.58
C PRO A 341 6.07 6.23 -8.03
N GLU A 342 5.01 6.48 -7.23
CA GLU A 342 4.81 7.73 -6.51
C GLU A 342 5.72 7.86 -5.29
N ALA A 343 6.42 6.79 -4.89
CA ALA A 343 7.21 6.72 -3.66
C ALA A 343 6.40 7.05 -2.39
N ALA A 344 6.84 8.02 -1.57
CA ALA A 344 6.18 8.48 -0.34
C ALA A 344 5.81 7.31 0.63
N PRO A 345 6.79 6.70 1.34
CA PRO A 345 8.22 6.97 1.23
C PRO A 345 8.90 6.17 0.13
N GLY A 346 10.06 6.61 -0.29
CA GLY A 346 10.92 5.80 -1.13
C GLY A 346 11.72 6.58 -2.18
N PRO A 347 12.48 5.85 -3.01
CA PRO A 347 13.22 6.44 -4.13
C PRO A 347 12.29 6.85 -5.26
N HIS A 348 12.77 7.78 -6.11
CA HIS A 348 12.02 8.39 -7.21
C HIS A 348 12.38 7.82 -8.60
N ASP A 349 13.10 6.71 -8.66
CA ASP A 349 13.58 6.10 -9.93
C ASP A 349 12.40 5.77 -10.86
N ALA A 350 11.24 5.44 -10.30
CA ALA A 350 10.08 4.92 -11.03
C ALA A 350 9.03 5.99 -11.45
N GLU A 351 9.19 7.27 -11.09
CA GLU A 351 8.22 8.34 -11.40
C GLU A 351 7.87 8.46 -12.89
N HIS A 352 8.76 8.01 -13.77
CA HIS A 352 8.58 8.03 -15.22
C HIS A 352 7.37 7.21 -15.69
N HIS A 353 6.81 6.28 -14.89
CA HIS A 353 5.59 5.55 -15.22
C HIS A 353 4.37 6.46 -15.34
N PHE A 354 4.27 7.51 -14.53
CA PHE A 354 3.24 8.54 -14.72
C PHE A 354 3.39 9.25 -16.07
N THR A 355 4.62 9.53 -16.50
CA THR A 355 4.89 10.10 -17.83
C THR A 355 4.56 9.11 -18.96
N ARG A 356 4.80 7.81 -18.76
CA ARG A 356 4.36 6.75 -19.71
C ARG A 356 2.84 6.75 -19.85
N PHE A 357 2.10 6.87 -18.74
CA PHE A 357 0.64 6.95 -18.78
C PHE A 357 0.12 8.19 -19.53
N ILE A 358 0.74 9.37 -19.31
CA ILE A 358 0.43 10.58 -20.11
C ILE A 358 0.60 10.32 -21.60
N LYS A 359 1.70 9.71 -22.01
CA LYS A 359 1.97 9.38 -23.43
C LYS A 359 0.95 8.41 -24.02
N LEU A 360 0.43 7.45 -23.23
CA LEU A 360 -0.65 6.55 -23.65
C LEU A 360 -1.94 7.33 -23.93
N MET A 361 -2.30 8.28 -23.07
CA MET A 361 -3.47 9.14 -23.28
C MET A 361 -3.28 10.03 -24.50
N GLU A 362 -2.11 10.65 -24.71
CA GLU A 362 -1.78 11.43 -25.92
C GLU A 362 -1.97 10.60 -27.19
N ALA A 363 -1.39 9.41 -27.24
CA ALA A 363 -1.47 8.52 -28.38
C ALA A 363 -2.89 8.03 -28.68
N ASN A 364 -3.75 7.93 -27.65
CA ASN A 364 -5.14 7.51 -27.81
C ASN A 364 -6.02 8.63 -28.34
N LYS A 365 -5.80 9.90 -27.93
CA LYS A 365 -6.50 11.08 -28.45
C LYS A 365 -6.31 11.29 -29.96
N VAL A 366 -5.16 10.91 -30.50
CA VAL A 366 -4.86 11.06 -31.94
C VAL A 366 -5.57 10.00 -32.81
N LYS A 367 -6.07 8.91 -32.20
CA LYS A 367 -6.76 7.81 -32.90
C LYS A 367 -8.27 8.00 -33.00
N VAL A 368 -8.83 8.94 -32.25
CA VAL A 368 -10.25 9.31 -32.24
C VAL A 368 -10.46 10.58 -33.08
#